data_45866e8e0d834690b2c13ae9f6114c9a
#
_entry.id   45866e8e0d834690b2c13ae9f6114c9a
#
_cell.length_a   1.000
_cell.length_b   1.000
_cell.length_c   1.000
_cell.angle_alpha   90.00
_cell.angle_beta   90.00
_cell.angle_gamma   90.00
#
_symmetry.space_group_name_H-M   'P 1'
#
loop_
_entity.id
_entity.type
_entity.pdbx_description
1 polymer ?
#
loop_
_entity_poly.entity_id
_entity_poly.type
_entity_poly.pdbx_seq_one_letter_code
_entity_poly.pdbx_strand_id
1 'polypeptide(L)'
;MNQELDSKFSKKLRGVNLGGWLVLEKWMTPSLFEGLQATDETSYCVELGVQAEPALKKHWDTFITAEDFAWLAKTGINAVRIPVGHWLFGADYPYHPAYGALPHPFVEGGVAILDRAFDWAEQYGLLIVLDLHAAPGCQNGFDNGGILNVCEWHTQEDYINYALLILERLAERYHNKPALHAIEVLNEPRWDIDTQLLKKYTTEAYHRIRKYCHAKDVAVVYHDGFRSFREYTGFLTEPEFSNVVLDIHRYQCFVQTDIDLDIYGHIRSSVVDWKNEADDIIQDGHSTYVGEWSLGLHLKFVSLWAEGPFTDTLQAMDSFQKSLAYRAYASAQLMTFEKYSGWFFWSYKTETTPEWCFRECVNRGWLPDNFANEALGQDNN
;
A
#
# COMPACT_ATOMS: atom_id res chain seq x y z
N MET A 1 -21.69 7.35 25.62
CA MET A 1 -21.75 6.97 24.19
C MET A 1 -20.34 6.77 23.61
N ASN A 2 -19.28 6.63 24.43
CA ASN A 2 -17.87 6.49 24.01
C ASN A 2 -17.25 5.12 24.32
N GLN A 3 -18.01 4.13 24.80
CA GLN A 3 -17.42 2.83 25.23
C GLN A 3 -17.45 1.72 24.17
N GLU A 4 -18.16 1.87 23.06
CA GLU A 4 -18.20 0.87 21.96
C GLU A 4 -17.29 1.20 20.77
N LEU A 5 -16.80 2.44 20.66
CA LEU A 5 -15.77 2.83 19.67
C LEU A 5 -14.40 2.18 19.98
N ASP A 6 -14.21 1.74 21.22
CA ASP A 6 -12.90 1.31 21.74
C ASP A 6 -12.38 -0.04 21.23
N SER A 7 -13.21 -0.93 20.66
CA SER A 7 -12.72 -2.30 20.43
C SER A 7 -12.07 -2.56 19.06
N LYS A 8 -12.57 -1.95 17.96
CA LYS A 8 -12.06 -2.21 16.60
C LYS A 8 -10.85 -1.33 16.22
N PHE A 9 -10.85 -0.07 16.70
CA PHE A 9 -9.81 0.92 16.40
C PHE A 9 -8.81 1.13 17.55
N SER A 10 -8.99 0.43 18.69
CA SER A 10 -8.05 0.48 19.81
C SER A 10 -6.81 -0.38 19.60
N LYS A 11 -6.87 -1.37 18.70
CA LYS A 11 -5.74 -2.23 18.38
C LYS A 11 -4.92 -1.65 17.23
N LYS A 12 -3.62 -1.55 17.46
CA LYS A 12 -2.67 -1.20 16.41
C LYS A 12 -2.73 -2.19 15.26
N LEU A 13 -2.72 -1.70 14.03
CA LEU A 13 -2.61 -2.55 12.85
C LEU A 13 -1.14 -2.89 12.59
N ARG A 14 -0.87 -4.18 12.47
CA ARG A 14 0.39 -4.72 12.00
C ARG A 14 0.09 -5.51 10.75
N GLY A 15 0.41 -4.94 9.60
CA GLY A 15 -0.10 -5.42 8.33
C GLY A 15 0.96 -5.66 7.28
N VAL A 16 0.48 -6.24 6.18
CA VAL A 16 1.23 -6.35 4.93
C VAL A 16 0.37 -5.92 3.77
N ASN A 17 1.01 -5.43 2.72
CA ASN A 17 0.36 -5.16 1.45
C ASN A 17 0.29 -6.46 0.62
N LEU A 18 -0.85 -6.72 -0.02
CA LEU A 18 -0.99 -7.77 -1.02
C LEU A 18 -0.79 -7.18 -2.42
N GLY A 19 0.31 -6.44 -2.60
CA GLY A 19 0.70 -5.81 -3.87
C GLY A 19 1.05 -6.83 -4.95
N GLY A 20 0.98 -6.41 -6.23
CA GLY A 20 1.22 -7.26 -7.38
C GLY A 20 0.16 -8.34 -7.61
N TRP A 21 -0.94 -8.35 -6.87
CA TRP A 21 -2.00 -9.34 -6.97
C TRP A 21 -3.15 -8.89 -7.91
N LEU A 22 -3.90 -7.85 -7.51
CA LEU A 22 -5.03 -7.30 -8.27
C LEU A 22 -4.67 -6.03 -9.06
N VAL A 23 -3.46 -5.52 -8.86
CA VAL A 23 -2.79 -4.53 -9.68
C VAL A 23 -1.38 -5.04 -9.93
N LEU A 24 -1.00 -5.21 -11.20
CA LEU A 24 0.30 -5.76 -11.55
C LEU A 24 1.41 -4.72 -11.45
N GLU A 25 2.54 -5.18 -10.91
CA GLU A 25 3.82 -4.48 -10.96
C GLU A 25 4.89 -5.43 -11.50
N LYS A 26 5.49 -5.09 -12.63
CA LYS A 26 6.43 -5.97 -13.35
C LYS A 26 7.58 -6.46 -12.49
N TRP A 27 8.10 -5.61 -11.62
CA TRP A 27 9.23 -5.95 -10.74
C TRP A 27 8.88 -6.96 -9.65
N MET A 28 7.60 -7.03 -9.24
CA MET A 28 7.13 -7.98 -8.23
C MET A 28 6.92 -9.39 -8.80
N THR A 29 6.40 -9.46 -10.03
CA THR A 29 6.06 -10.70 -10.72
C THR A 29 6.63 -10.73 -12.15
N PRO A 30 7.97 -10.62 -12.32
CA PRO A 30 8.60 -10.54 -13.63
C PRO A 30 8.29 -11.74 -14.53
N SER A 31 7.98 -12.91 -13.95
CA SER A 31 7.64 -14.11 -14.74
C SER A 31 6.38 -13.93 -15.59
N LEU A 32 5.42 -13.10 -15.14
CA LEU A 32 4.23 -12.77 -15.95
C LEU A 32 4.57 -11.97 -17.20
N PHE A 33 5.63 -11.19 -17.15
CA PHE A 33 6.07 -10.28 -18.22
C PHE A 33 7.17 -10.88 -19.10
N GLU A 34 7.50 -12.16 -18.92
CA GLU A 34 8.55 -12.81 -19.70
C GLU A 34 8.21 -12.83 -21.18
N GLY A 35 9.11 -12.29 -22.01
CA GLY A 35 8.92 -12.16 -23.46
C GLY A 35 8.04 -10.99 -23.92
N LEU A 36 7.47 -10.20 -22.98
CA LEU A 36 6.64 -9.04 -23.27
C LEU A 36 7.43 -7.73 -23.19
N GLN A 37 6.98 -6.74 -23.98
CA GLN A 37 7.46 -5.35 -23.86
C GLN A 37 6.68 -4.57 -22.80
N ALA A 38 5.57 -5.08 -22.32
CA ALA A 38 4.71 -4.49 -21.33
C ALA A 38 5.48 -4.12 -20.04
N THR A 39 5.11 -2.99 -19.43
CA THR A 39 5.73 -2.43 -18.23
C THR A 39 4.76 -2.25 -17.06
N ASP A 40 3.46 -2.30 -17.33
CA ASP A 40 2.36 -2.07 -16.41
C ASP A 40 1.15 -2.93 -16.83
N GLU A 41 0.06 -2.93 -16.03
CA GLU A 41 -1.09 -3.78 -16.30
C GLU A 41 -1.84 -3.37 -17.58
N THR A 42 -1.91 -2.08 -17.89
CA THR A 42 -2.53 -1.62 -19.14
C THR A 42 -1.80 -2.17 -20.35
N SER A 43 -0.49 -1.95 -20.43
CA SER A 43 0.33 -2.44 -21.54
C SER A 43 0.37 -3.98 -21.60
N TYR A 44 0.33 -4.65 -20.44
CA TYR A 44 0.21 -6.11 -20.36
C TYR A 44 -1.09 -6.62 -21.00
N CYS A 45 -2.22 -6.03 -20.63
CA CYS A 45 -3.52 -6.42 -21.18
C CYS A 45 -3.65 -6.07 -22.67
N VAL A 46 -3.10 -4.92 -23.10
CA VAL A 46 -3.10 -4.50 -24.51
C VAL A 46 -2.23 -5.44 -25.35
N GLU A 47 -1.03 -5.78 -24.90
CA GLU A 47 -0.10 -6.63 -25.66
C GLU A 47 -0.61 -8.07 -25.78
N LEU A 48 -1.16 -8.64 -24.70
CA LEU A 48 -1.67 -10.00 -24.68
C LEU A 48 -3.07 -10.15 -25.29
N GLY A 49 -3.88 -9.09 -25.28
CA GLY A 49 -5.27 -9.17 -25.76
C GLY A 49 -6.05 -10.27 -25.05
N VAL A 50 -6.67 -11.14 -25.80
CA VAL A 50 -7.48 -12.27 -25.23
C VAL A 50 -6.67 -13.25 -24.37
N GLN A 51 -5.35 -13.28 -24.49
CA GLN A 51 -4.49 -14.16 -23.67
C GLN A 51 -4.24 -13.58 -22.27
N ALA A 52 -4.54 -12.31 -22.03
CA ALA A 52 -4.43 -11.72 -20.69
C ALA A 52 -5.39 -12.39 -19.69
N GLU A 53 -6.61 -12.73 -20.10
CA GLU A 53 -7.61 -13.31 -19.22
C GLU A 53 -7.16 -14.63 -18.57
N PRO A 54 -6.76 -15.69 -19.30
CA PRO A 54 -6.31 -16.93 -18.67
C PRO A 54 -5.03 -16.72 -17.82
N ALA A 55 -4.14 -15.81 -18.21
CA ALA A 55 -2.92 -15.53 -17.47
C ALA A 55 -3.23 -14.86 -16.13
N LEU A 56 -4.03 -13.78 -16.12
CA LEU A 56 -4.40 -13.07 -14.91
C LEU A 56 -5.28 -13.90 -13.98
N LYS A 57 -6.25 -14.66 -14.49
CA LYS A 57 -7.05 -15.58 -13.65
C LYS A 57 -6.19 -16.62 -12.96
N LYS A 58 -5.20 -17.19 -13.67
CA LYS A 58 -4.25 -18.11 -13.04
C LYS A 58 -3.42 -17.41 -11.98
N HIS A 59 -2.91 -16.20 -12.26
CA HIS A 59 -2.16 -15.40 -11.30
C HIS A 59 -2.98 -15.12 -10.05
N TRP A 60 -4.19 -14.58 -10.19
CA TRP A 60 -5.08 -14.29 -9.08
C TRP A 60 -5.40 -15.50 -8.20
N ASP A 61 -5.52 -16.70 -8.82
CA ASP A 61 -5.84 -17.95 -8.09
C ASP A 61 -4.63 -18.54 -7.36
N THR A 62 -3.39 -18.21 -7.76
CA THR A 62 -2.19 -18.90 -7.26
C THR A 62 -1.21 -18.00 -6.53
N PHE A 63 -1.24 -16.69 -6.75
CA PHE A 63 -0.27 -15.77 -6.14
C PHE A 63 -0.56 -15.53 -4.65
N ILE A 64 -1.82 -15.27 -4.30
CA ILE A 64 -2.29 -15.16 -2.92
C ILE A 64 -3.39 -16.19 -2.68
N THR A 65 -3.28 -16.93 -1.59
CA THR A 65 -4.17 -18.07 -1.27
C THR A 65 -4.66 -18.01 0.18
N ALA A 66 -5.60 -18.89 0.55
CA ALA A 66 -6.08 -19.01 1.93
C ALA A 66 -4.96 -19.39 2.91
N GLU A 67 -3.99 -20.20 2.46
CA GLU A 67 -2.82 -20.59 3.25
C GLU A 67 -1.92 -19.39 3.59
N ASP A 68 -1.87 -18.39 2.70
CA ASP A 68 -1.13 -17.15 2.95
C ASP A 68 -1.79 -16.34 4.06
N PHE A 69 -3.12 -16.23 4.07
CA PHE A 69 -3.87 -15.59 5.17
C PHE A 69 -3.67 -16.33 6.50
N ALA A 70 -3.73 -17.66 6.47
CA ALA A 70 -3.45 -18.50 7.65
C ALA A 70 -2.03 -18.27 8.19
N TRP A 71 -1.03 -18.19 7.29
CA TRP A 71 0.36 -17.95 7.66
C TRP A 71 0.54 -16.56 8.27
N LEU A 72 -0.06 -15.53 7.68
CA LEU A 72 -0.02 -14.15 8.20
C LEU A 72 -0.62 -14.07 9.61
N ALA A 73 -1.80 -14.64 9.82
CA ALA A 73 -2.44 -14.69 11.14
C ALA A 73 -1.56 -15.41 12.19
N LYS A 74 -0.92 -16.52 11.78
CA LYS A 74 0.00 -17.27 12.65
C LYS A 74 1.24 -16.47 13.04
N THR A 75 1.74 -15.59 12.19
CA THR A 75 2.88 -14.71 12.49
C THR A 75 2.49 -13.47 13.30
N GLY A 76 1.21 -13.35 13.69
CA GLY A 76 0.72 -12.22 14.49
C GLY A 76 0.43 -10.95 13.68
N ILE A 77 0.44 -11.03 12.35
CA ILE A 77 -0.13 -10.01 11.48
C ILE A 77 -1.64 -10.00 11.66
N ASN A 78 -2.25 -8.83 11.78
CA ASN A 78 -3.67 -8.67 12.05
C ASN A 78 -4.42 -7.91 10.96
N ALA A 79 -3.73 -7.42 9.93
CA ALA A 79 -4.33 -6.69 8.82
C ALA A 79 -3.62 -6.95 7.49
N VAL A 80 -4.36 -6.81 6.39
CA VAL A 80 -3.82 -6.75 5.02
C VAL A 80 -4.33 -5.49 4.32
N ARG A 81 -3.47 -4.78 3.59
CA ARG A 81 -3.85 -3.72 2.66
C ARG A 81 -3.91 -4.32 1.27
N ILE A 82 -5.04 -4.15 0.57
CA ILE A 82 -5.29 -4.78 -0.72
C ILE A 82 -5.42 -3.69 -1.79
N PRO A 83 -4.37 -3.50 -2.61
CA PRO A 83 -4.40 -2.65 -3.79
C PRO A 83 -5.43 -3.13 -4.81
N VAL A 84 -6.29 -2.21 -5.30
CA VAL A 84 -7.24 -2.48 -6.38
C VAL A 84 -7.18 -1.39 -7.45
N GLY A 85 -7.41 -1.78 -8.71
CA GLY A 85 -7.51 -0.84 -9.82
C GLY A 85 -8.95 -0.37 -10.07
N HIS A 86 -9.10 0.77 -10.74
CA HIS A 86 -10.40 1.32 -11.12
C HIS A 86 -11.22 0.38 -12.02
N TRP A 87 -10.60 -0.61 -12.64
CA TRP A 87 -11.23 -1.63 -13.49
C TRP A 87 -11.83 -2.81 -12.73
N LEU A 88 -11.75 -2.82 -11.39
CA LEU A 88 -12.17 -3.95 -10.56
C LEU A 88 -13.62 -4.40 -10.80
N PHE A 89 -14.54 -3.47 -11.06
CA PHE A 89 -15.98 -3.74 -11.20
C PHE A 89 -16.46 -3.94 -12.65
N GLY A 90 -15.54 -4.00 -13.62
CA GLY A 90 -15.89 -4.25 -15.02
C GLY A 90 -15.54 -3.10 -15.96
N ALA A 91 -16.15 -3.11 -17.16
CA ALA A 91 -15.72 -2.36 -18.32
C ALA A 91 -16.45 -1.03 -18.54
N ASP A 92 -16.97 -0.38 -17.51
CA ASP A 92 -17.67 0.91 -17.61
C ASP A 92 -16.80 2.14 -17.26
N TYR A 93 -15.46 1.94 -17.18
CA TYR A 93 -14.50 3.01 -16.91
C TYR A 93 -14.21 3.89 -18.14
N PRO A 94 -13.80 5.16 -17.94
CA PRO A 94 -13.48 6.08 -19.03
C PRO A 94 -12.34 5.56 -19.91
N TYR A 95 -12.45 5.79 -21.21
CA TYR A 95 -11.41 5.45 -22.16
C TYR A 95 -10.16 6.30 -21.93
N HIS A 96 -8.97 5.68 -22.12
CA HIS A 96 -7.69 6.37 -22.17
C HIS A 96 -6.91 6.00 -23.44
N PRO A 97 -6.18 6.95 -24.08
CA PRO A 97 -5.42 6.67 -25.31
C PRO A 97 -4.42 5.51 -25.23
N ALA A 98 -3.86 5.23 -24.04
CA ALA A 98 -2.96 4.10 -23.82
C ALA A 98 -3.64 2.73 -24.05
N TYR A 99 -4.97 2.67 -24.05
CA TYR A 99 -5.73 1.44 -24.36
C TYR A 99 -5.70 1.09 -25.87
N GLY A 100 -5.24 2.01 -26.72
CA GLY A 100 -5.15 1.80 -28.16
C GLY A 100 -6.52 1.56 -28.80
N ALA A 101 -6.64 0.48 -29.57
CA ALA A 101 -7.90 0.10 -30.22
C ALA A 101 -8.87 -0.65 -29.28
N LEU A 102 -8.46 -0.98 -28.05
CA LEU A 102 -9.28 -1.70 -27.08
C LEU A 102 -9.92 -0.69 -26.13
N PRO A 103 -11.26 -0.51 -26.16
CA PRO A 103 -11.89 0.46 -25.25
C PRO A 103 -11.79 0.05 -23.78
N HIS A 104 -11.69 -1.25 -23.52
CA HIS A 104 -11.65 -1.83 -22.17
C HIS A 104 -10.64 -3.00 -22.16
N PRO A 105 -9.32 -2.74 -21.99
CA PRO A 105 -8.32 -3.79 -22.08
C PRO A 105 -8.23 -4.68 -20.84
N PHE A 106 -8.65 -4.20 -19.68
CA PHE A 106 -8.48 -4.92 -18.43
C PHE A 106 -9.38 -6.15 -18.32
N VAL A 107 -8.85 -7.18 -17.65
CA VAL A 107 -9.55 -8.44 -17.45
C VAL A 107 -10.58 -8.32 -16.34
N GLU A 108 -11.80 -8.77 -16.60
CA GLU A 108 -12.87 -8.82 -15.62
C GLU A 108 -12.73 -10.02 -14.66
N GLY A 109 -13.23 -9.87 -13.42
CA GLY A 109 -13.30 -10.94 -12.44
C GLY A 109 -12.55 -10.67 -11.15
N GLY A 110 -11.76 -9.60 -11.08
CA GLY A 110 -11.02 -9.22 -9.86
C GLY A 110 -11.90 -9.07 -8.62
N VAL A 111 -13.15 -8.62 -8.80
CA VAL A 111 -14.09 -8.49 -7.68
C VAL A 111 -14.41 -9.82 -7.00
N ALA A 112 -14.50 -10.93 -7.74
CA ALA A 112 -14.74 -12.26 -7.16
C ALA A 112 -13.52 -12.76 -6.37
N ILE A 113 -12.32 -12.34 -6.76
CA ILE A 113 -11.08 -12.62 -6.03
C ILE A 113 -11.08 -11.83 -4.72
N LEU A 114 -11.45 -10.55 -4.76
CA LEU A 114 -11.57 -9.72 -3.57
C LEU A 114 -12.63 -10.27 -2.60
N ASP A 115 -13.77 -10.75 -3.09
CA ASP A 115 -14.78 -11.43 -2.25
C ASP A 115 -14.18 -12.61 -1.48
N ARG A 116 -13.36 -13.44 -2.15
CA ARG A 116 -12.66 -14.55 -1.49
C ARG A 116 -11.65 -14.08 -0.45
N ALA A 117 -10.96 -12.96 -0.71
CA ALA A 117 -10.05 -12.38 0.27
C ALA A 117 -10.78 -11.97 1.55
N PHE A 118 -11.99 -11.40 1.45
CA PHE A 118 -12.83 -11.12 2.61
C PHE A 118 -13.21 -12.38 3.38
N ASP A 119 -13.61 -13.44 2.69
CA ASP A 119 -13.96 -14.71 3.33
C ASP A 119 -12.75 -15.32 4.06
N TRP A 120 -11.55 -15.27 3.46
CA TRP A 120 -10.31 -15.71 4.12
C TRP A 120 -9.93 -14.82 5.30
N ALA A 121 -10.06 -13.49 5.18
CA ALA A 121 -9.78 -12.57 6.26
C ALA A 121 -10.68 -12.85 7.47
N GLU A 122 -11.97 -13.03 7.25
CA GLU A 122 -12.94 -13.39 8.30
C GLU A 122 -12.62 -14.75 8.93
N GLN A 123 -12.24 -15.75 8.12
CA GLN A 123 -11.87 -17.07 8.61
C GLN A 123 -10.65 -17.05 9.53
N TYR A 124 -9.64 -16.21 9.22
CA TYR A 124 -8.39 -16.16 9.97
C TYR A 124 -8.26 -14.96 10.91
N GLY A 125 -9.30 -14.14 11.03
CA GLY A 125 -9.36 -13.01 11.95
C GLY A 125 -8.47 -11.84 11.54
N LEU A 126 -8.24 -11.63 10.24
CA LEU A 126 -7.52 -10.49 9.70
C LEU A 126 -8.47 -9.36 9.32
N LEU A 127 -8.00 -8.12 9.43
CA LEU A 127 -8.68 -6.93 8.95
C LEU A 127 -8.21 -6.57 7.53
N ILE A 128 -9.06 -5.90 6.77
CA ILE A 128 -8.75 -5.45 5.40
C ILE A 128 -8.81 -3.93 5.34
N VAL A 129 -7.74 -3.33 4.81
CA VAL A 129 -7.71 -1.96 4.27
C VAL A 129 -7.79 -2.08 2.75
N LEU A 130 -8.88 -1.61 2.15
CA LEU A 130 -9.01 -1.52 0.70
C LEU A 130 -8.34 -0.25 0.20
N ASP A 131 -7.55 -0.34 -0.85
CA ASP A 131 -6.82 0.78 -1.40
C ASP A 131 -7.11 0.96 -2.89
N LEU A 132 -7.65 2.14 -3.26
CA LEU A 132 -7.72 2.52 -4.68
C LEU A 132 -6.32 2.88 -5.17
N HIS A 133 -5.60 1.85 -5.63
CA HIS A 133 -4.19 1.92 -5.98
C HIS A 133 -3.93 2.52 -7.36
N ALA A 134 -4.84 2.27 -8.31
CA ALA A 134 -4.75 2.75 -9.68
C ALA A 134 -6.06 3.42 -10.11
N ALA A 135 -6.04 4.72 -10.34
CA ALA A 135 -7.16 5.51 -10.82
C ALA A 135 -7.13 5.67 -12.35
N PRO A 136 -8.28 5.99 -13.01
CA PRO A 136 -8.30 6.27 -14.44
C PRO A 136 -7.30 7.36 -14.83
N GLY A 137 -6.53 7.13 -15.89
CA GLY A 137 -5.51 8.08 -16.35
C GLY A 137 -4.28 8.17 -15.44
N CYS A 138 -4.14 7.28 -14.46
CA CYS A 138 -3.05 7.19 -13.50
C CYS A 138 -2.83 8.48 -12.69
N GLN A 139 -2.67 8.38 -11.38
CA GLN A 139 -2.53 9.51 -10.47
C GLN A 139 -1.09 9.90 -10.15
N ASN A 140 -0.11 9.08 -10.55
CA ASN A 140 1.28 9.31 -10.14
C ASN A 140 2.32 9.16 -11.26
N GLY A 141 2.02 8.43 -12.33
CA GLY A 141 2.96 8.14 -13.42
C GLY A 141 3.83 6.91 -13.17
N PHE A 142 3.57 6.16 -12.10
CA PHE A 142 4.25 4.91 -11.80
C PHE A 142 3.52 3.72 -12.42
N ASP A 143 4.19 2.58 -12.53
CA ASP A 143 3.59 1.35 -13.03
C ASP A 143 2.44 0.85 -12.14
N ASN A 144 2.54 1.06 -10.83
CA ASN A 144 1.49 0.76 -9.85
C ASN A 144 0.19 1.54 -10.06
N GLY A 145 0.23 2.70 -10.74
CA GLY A 145 -0.95 3.46 -11.15
C GLY A 145 -1.63 2.92 -12.41
N GLY A 146 -1.13 1.81 -12.95
CA GLY A 146 -1.68 1.08 -14.10
C GLY A 146 -1.20 1.55 -15.46
N ILE A 147 -0.58 2.74 -15.59
CA ILE A 147 -0.01 3.28 -16.84
C ILE A 147 1.28 4.02 -16.52
N LEU A 148 2.40 3.42 -16.87
CA LEU A 148 3.72 4.00 -16.61
C LEU A 148 3.93 5.31 -17.41
N ASN A 149 4.54 6.33 -16.77
CA ASN A 149 4.85 7.65 -17.33
C ASN A 149 3.62 8.49 -17.74
N VAL A 150 2.42 8.12 -17.32
CA VAL A 150 1.18 8.90 -17.50
C VAL A 150 0.67 9.37 -16.15
N CYS A 151 0.33 10.65 -16.02
CA CYS A 151 -0.28 11.20 -14.80
C CYS A 151 -1.36 12.20 -15.21
N GLU A 152 -2.52 11.68 -15.59
CA GLU A 152 -3.64 12.46 -16.14
C GLU A 152 -4.93 12.39 -15.31
N TRP A 153 -4.99 11.56 -14.26
CA TRP A 153 -6.17 11.43 -13.40
C TRP A 153 -6.75 12.79 -12.98
N HIS A 154 -5.89 13.72 -12.56
CA HIS A 154 -6.29 15.04 -12.05
C HIS A 154 -6.70 16.02 -13.14
N THR A 155 -6.47 15.71 -14.41
CA THR A 155 -6.72 16.62 -15.55
C THR A 155 -8.10 16.44 -16.18
N GLN A 156 -8.80 15.33 -15.87
CA GLN A 156 -10.09 14.97 -16.45
C GLN A 156 -11.14 14.77 -15.36
N GLU A 157 -12.24 15.49 -15.45
CA GLU A 157 -13.34 15.38 -14.49
C GLU A 157 -13.96 13.97 -14.47
N ASP A 158 -14.05 13.33 -15.64
CA ASP A 158 -14.59 11.96 -15.77
C ASP A 158 -13.70 10.94 -15.03
N TYR A 159 -12.38 11.11 -15.03
CA TYR A 159 -11.46 10.23 -14.30
C TYR A 159 -11.65 10.38 -12.79
N ILE A 160 -11.74 11.62 -12.30
CA ILE A 160 -11.98 11.91 -10.89
C ILE A 160 -13.34 11.33 -10.46
N ASN A 161 -14.40 11.59 -11.23
CA ASN A 161 -15.75 11.11 -10.92
C ASN A 161 -15.83 9.58 -10.93
N TYR A 162 -15.12 8.92 -11.85
CA TYR A 162 -15.09 7.46 -11.89
C TYR A 162 -14.31 6.87 -10.71
N ALA A 163 -13.19 7.46 -10.30
CA ALA A 163 -12.48 7.06 -9.08
C ALA A 163 -13.40 7.15 -7.85
N LEU A 164 -14.14 8.25 -7.71
CA LEU A 164 -15.15 8.41 -6.66
C LEU A 164 -16.26 7.34 -6.73
N LEU A 165 -16.70 6.96 -7.93
CA LEU A 165 -17.70 5.91 -8.12
C LEU A 165 -17.16 4.53 -7.67
N ILE A 166 -15.88 4.23 -7.93
CA ILE A 166 -15.26 2.98 -7.46
C ILE A 166 -15.25 2.92 -5.93
N LEU A 167 -14.89 4.02 -5.25
CA LEU A 167 -14.92 4.08 -3.78
C LEU A 167 -16.34 3.86 -3.23
N GLU A 168 -17.34 4.45 -3.87
CA GLU A 168 -18.75 4.24 -3.51
C GLU A 168 -19.16 2.77 -3.69
N ARG A 169 -18.79 2.12 -4.81
CA ARG A 169 -19.03 0.69 -5.07
C ARG A 169 -18.33 -0.23 -4.08
N LEU A 170 -17.09 0.09 -3.70
CA LEU A 170 -16.37 -0.65 -2.65
C LEU A 170 -17.09 -0.55 -1.31
N ALA A 171 -17.49 0.65 -0.91
CA ALA A 171 -18.24 0.88 0.31
C ALA A 171 -19.59 0.15 0.30
N GLU A 172 -20.37 0.27 -0.78
CA GLU A 172 -21.67 -0.40 -0.95
C GLU A 172 -21.54 -1.92 -0.84
N ARG A 173 -20.51 -2.52 -1.50
CA ARG A 173 -20.35 -3.97 -1.52
C ARG A 173 -19.90 -4.54 -0.20
N TYR A 174 -18.97 -3.86 0.50
CA TYR A 174 -18.26 -4.44 1.63
C TYR A 174 -18.64 -3.86 2.99
N HIS A 175 -19.55 -2.88 3.10
CA HIS A 175 -19.90 -2.23 4.36
C HIS A 175 -20.36 -3.20 5.47
N ASN A 176 -20.94 -4.33 5.11
CA ASN A 176 -21.43 -5.35 6.05
C ASN A 176 -20.37 -6.45 6.35
N LYS A 177 -19.18 -6.40 5.76
CA LYS A 177 -18.12 -7.37 6.00
C LYS A 177 -17.35 -7.01 7.29
N PRO A 178 -17.36 -7.88 8.31
CA PRO A 178 -16.65 -7.61 9.58
C PRO A 178 -15.15 -7.33 9.40
N ALA A 179 -14.53 -7.96 8.38
CA ALA A 179 -13.12 -7.77 8.06
C ALA A 179 -12.81 -6.38 7.47
N LEU A 180 -13.78 -5.64 6.89
CA LEU A 180 -13.52 -4.31 6.37
C LEU A 180 -13.16 -3.35 7.51
N HIS A 181 -11.93 -2.86 7.52
CA HIS A 181 -11.42 -1.91 8.51
C HIS A 181 -11.37 -0.49 7.98
N ALA A 182 -10.88 -0.32 6.73
CA ALA A 182 -10.72 0.99 6.14
C ALA A 182 -10.83 0.95 4.61
N ILE A 183 -11.12 2.12 4.02
CA ILE A 183 -11.02 2.36 2.58
C ILE A 183 -10.09 3.55 2.37
N GLU A 184 -9.00 3.32 1.65
CA GLU A 184 -8.06 4.35 1.21
C GLU A 184 -8.51 4.91 -0.13
N VAL A 185 -8.61 6.24 -0.17
CA VAL A 185 -9.29 6.92 -1.26
C VAL A 185 -8.45 7.04 -2.53
N LEU A 186 -7.10 7.07 -2.40
CA LEU A 186 -6.19 7.11 -3.55
C LEU A 186 -4.74 6.88 -3.10
N ASN A 187 -4.10 5.86 -3.65
CA ASN A 187 -2.69 5.57 -3.42
C ASN A 187 -1.78 6.60 -4.10
N GLU A 188 -0.80 7.12 -3.39
CA GLU A 188 0.34 7.89 -3.90
C GLU A 188 0.00 8.93 -4.98
N PRO A 189 -0.93 9.87 -4.77
CA PRO A 189 -1.12 10.95 -5.72
C PRO A 189 0.17 11.76 -5.84
N ARG A 190 0.59 12.08 -7.08
CA ARG A 190 1.88 12.73 -7.34
C ARG A 190 2.00 14.07 -6.63
N TRP A 191 3.20 14.34 -6.15
CA TRP A 191 3.54 15.50 -5.30
C TRP A 191 3.25 16.88 -5.91
N ASP A 192 3.11 16.99 -7.24
CA ASP A 192 2.84 18.23 -7.96
C ASP A 192 1.36 18.45 -8.31
N ILE A 193 0.47 17.51 -7.97
CA ILE A 193 -0.98 17.71 -8.08
C ILE A 193 -1.43 18.76 -7.06
N ASP A 194 -2.32 19.66 -7.46
CA ASP A 194 -2.83 20.70 -6.57
C ASP A 194 -3.43 20.12 -5.27
N THR A 195 -2.90 20.56 -4.12
CA THR A 195 -3.34 20.13 -2.79
C THR A 195 -4.84 20.43 -2.56
N GLN A 196 -5.36 21.54 -3.11
CA GLN A 196 -6.79 21.87 -2.97
C GLN A 196 -7.68 20.89 -3.76
N LEU A 197 -7.21 20.44 -4.92
CA LEU A 197 -7.90 19.38 -5.68
C LEU A 197 -7.91 18.07 -4.90
N LEU A 198 -6.77 17.67 -4.32
CA LEU A 198 -6.69 16.46 -3.50
C LEU A 198 -7.60 16.54 -2.27
N LYS A 199 -7.60 17.67 -1.57
CA LYS A 199 -8.50 17.89 -0.41
C LYS A 199 -9.97 17.83 -0.81
N LYS A 200 -10.35 18.46 -1.93
CA LYS A 200 -11.73 18.40 -2.45
C LYS A 200 -12.12 16.96 -2.79
N TYR A 201 -11.26 16.24 -3.50
CA TYR A 201 -11.48 14.83 -3.85
C TYR A 201 -11.66 13.96 -2.60
N THR A 202 -10.75 14.07 -1.64
CA THR A 202 -10.79 13.31 -0.38
C THR A 202 -12.06 13.60 0.43
N THR A 203 -12.49 14.86 0.48
CA THR A 203 -13.74 15.25 1.16
C THR A 203 -14.96 14.61 0.47
N GLU A 204 -15.02 14.67 -0.86
CA GLU A 204 -16.10 14.04 -1.62
C GLU A 204 -16.08 12.50 -1.46
N ALA A 205 -14.89 11.89 -1.50
CA ALA A 205 -14.71 10.45 -1.26
C ALA A 205 -15.22 10.05 0.14
N TYR A 206 -14.86 10.84 1.17
CA TYR A 206 -15.37 10.62 2.53
C TYR A 206 -16.92 10.58 2.53
N HIS A 207 -17.58 11.57 1.95
CA HIS A 207 -19.04 11.59 1.92
C HIS A 207 -19.65 10.41 1.17
N ARG A 208 -19.04 9.98 0.06
CA ARG A 208 -19.51 8.81 -0.69
C ARG A 208 -19.37 7.51 0.10
N ILE A 209 -18.23 7.30 0.75
CA ILE A 209 -18.00 6.13 1.61
C ILE A 209 -18.99 6.14 2.79
N ARG A 210 -19.23 7.30 3.40
CA ARG A 210 -20.14 7.45 4.55
C ARG A 210 -21.62 7.23 4.22
N LYS A 211 -22.02 7.15 2.93
CA LYS A 211 -23.38 6.71 2.57
C LYS A 211 -23.65 5.27 3.03
N TYR A 212 -22.63 4.42 3.07
CA TYR A 212 -22.75 2.99 3.37
C TYR A 212 -22.01 2.59 4.65
N CYS A 213 -20.85 3.16 4.90
CA CYS A 213 -19.96 2.80 6.00
C CYS A 213 -20.06 3.81 7.14
N HIS A 214 -20.51 3.37 8.32
CA HIS A 214 -20.47 4.23 9.51
C HIS A 214 -19.04 4.43 10.02
N ALA A 215 -18.75 5.64 10.54
CA ALA A 215 -17.41 5.96 11.04
C ALA A 215 -16.95 5.08 12.21
N LYS A 216 -17.87 4.55 13.01
CA LYS A 216 -17.55 3.59 14.08
C LYS A 216 -17.08 2.22 13.58
N ASP A 217 -17.33 1.88 12.32
CA ASP A 217 -17.07 0.56 11.75
C ASP A 217 -15.93 0.56 10.74
N VAL A 218 -15.78 1.66 9.96
CA VAL A 218 -14.82 1.75 8.85
C VAL A 218 -14.12 3.11 8.86
N ALA A 219 -12.80 3.11 8.79
CA ALA A 219 -12.00 4.32 8.62
C ALA A 219 -11.96 4.76 7.15
N VAL A 220 -11.74 6.06 6.93
CA VAL A 220 -11.38 6.61 5.60
C VAL A 220 -9.94 7.03 5.67
N VAL A 221 -9.13 6.50 4.75
CA VAL A 221 -7.68 6.73 4.69
C VAL A 221 -7.36 7.61 3.49
N TYR A 222 -6.46 8.57 3.66
CA TYR A 222 -5.94 9.39 2.56
C TYR A 222 -4.41 9.52 2.65
N HIS A 223 -3.76 9.45 1.51
CA HIS A 223 -2.31 9.53 1.40
C HIS A 223 -1.81 10.99 1.40
N ASP A 224 -0.64 11.26 1.98
CA ASP A 224 -0.05 12.60 2.08
C ASP A 224 0.42 13.17 0.72
N GLY A 225 0.50 12.35 -0.33
CA GLY A 225 1.00 12.76 -1.64
C GLY A 225 2.48 13.15 -1.60
N PHE A 226 3.27 12.54 -0.72
CA PHE A 226 4.68 12.85 -0.48
C PHE A 226 4.94 14.30 -0.08
N ARG A 227 3.96 14.92 0.58
CA ARG A 227 4.02 16.29 1.10
C ARG A 227 4.23 16.30 2.60
N SER A 228 4.50 17.49 3.14
CA SER A 228 4.48 17.66 4.58
C SER A 228 3.08 17.41 5.14
N PHE A 229 2.96 16.59 6.19
CA PHE A 229 1.71 16.40 6.93
C PHE A 229 1.09 17.74 7.39
N ARG A 230 1.90 18.77 7.57
CA ARG A 230 1.45 20.11 7.98
C ARG A 230 0.53 20.79 6.94
N GLU A 231 0.57 20.36 5.69
CA GLU A 231 -0.40 20.82 4.69
C GLU A 231 -1.82 20.31 4.99
N TYR A 232 -1.94 19.26 5.80
CA TYR A 232 -3.20 18.64 6.20
C TYR A 232 -3.61 18.97 7.65
N THR A 233 -2.88 19.83 8.36
CA THR A 233 -3.28 20.30 9.71
C THR A 233 -4.70 20.83 9.70
N GLY A 234 -5.57 20.26 10.56
CA GLY A 234 -6.99 20.61 10.64
C GLY A 234 -7.86 20.13 9.47
N PHE A 235 -7.33 19.30 8.58
CA PHE A 235 -8.10 18.74 7.49
C PHE A 235 -8.86 17.47 7.93
N LEU A 236 -10.16 17.40 7.62
CA LEU A 236 -11.11 16.31 7.95
C LEU A 236 -11.07 15.92 9.45
N THR A 237 -11.21 16.91 10.32
CA THR A 237 -11.17 16.73 11.77
C THR A 237 -12.57 16.68 12.41
N GLU A 238 -12.63 16.11 13.62
CA GLU A 238 -13.81 16.12 14.48
C GLU A 238 -14.26 17.58 14.76
N PRO A 239 -15.58 17.84 14.95
CA PRO A 239 -16.66 16.85 15.01
C PRO A 239 -17.33 16.57 13.64
N GLU A 240 -16.96 17.27 12.57
CA GLU A 240 -17.57 17.14 11.24
C GLU A 240 -17.16 15.85 10.55
N PHE A 241 -15.91 15.46 10.71
CA PHE A 241 -15.33 14.26 10.11
C PHE A 241 -14.81 13.32 11.17
N SER A 242 -15.21 12.07 11.14
CA SER A 242 -14.86 11.07 12.13
C SER A 242 -14.16 9.88 11.52
N ASN A 243 -13.18 9.32 12.24
CA ASN A 243 -12.41 8.14 11.87
C ASN A 243 -11.75 8.29 10.50
N VAL A 244 -10.92 9.33 10.40
CA VAL A 244 -10.09 9.64 9.24
C VAL A 244 -8.64 9.39 9.61
N VAL A 245 -7.89 8.78 8.70
CA VAL A 245 -6.50 8.37 8.90
C VAL A 245 -5.64 8.94 7.77
N LEU A 246 -4.51 9.55 8.14
CA LEU A 246 -3.46 9.95 7.21
C LEU A 246 -2.60 8.72 6.89
N ASP A 247 -2.35 8.46 5.61
CA ASP A 247 -1.37 7.48 5.18
C ASP A 247 -0.06 8.16 4.74
N ILE A 248 1.05 7.57 5.16
CA ILE A 248 2.40 7.97 4.78
C ILE A 248 3.18 6.74 4.33
N HIS A 249 4.00 6.90 3.29
CA HIS A 249 4.90 5.85 2.83
C HIS A 249 6.34 6.18 3.24
N ARG A 250 7.08 5.17 3.72
CA ARG A 250 8.44 5.38 4.27
C ARG A 250 9.44 4.41 3.66
N TYR A 251 10.27 4.96 2.79
CA TYR A 251 11.35 4.27 2.10
C TYR A 251 12.64 5.08 2.21
N GLN A 252 13.78 4.41 2.18
CA GLN A 252 15.11 5.05 2.19
C GLN A 252 15.95 4.64 0.96
N CYS A 253 15.31 4.60 -0.22
CA CYS A 253 15.97 4.13 -1.44
C CYS A 253 15.57 4.91 -2.70
N PHE A 254 14.72 5.94 -2.59
CA PHE A 254 14.21 6.67 -3.75
C PHE A 254 14.84 8.05 -3.96
N VAL A 255 15.43 8.65 -2.93
CA VAL A 255 16.07 9.97 -3.03
C VAL A 255 17.57 9.87 -2.78
N GLN A 256 18.34 10.73 -3.44
CA GLN A 256 19.81 10.65 -3.41
C GLN A 256 20.37 10.78 -1.98
N THR A 257 19.76 11.63 -1.16
CA THR A 257 20.18 11.81 0.25
C THR A 257 20.09 10.53 1.07
N ASP A 258 19.15 9.64 0.75
CA ASP A 258 19.01 8.35 1.42
C ASP A 258 19.98 7.33 0.82
N ILE A 259 20.12 7.31 -0.52
CA ILE A 259 21.01 6.39 -1.23
C ILE A 259 22.49 6.58 -0.80
N ASP A 260 22.85 7.80 -0.43
CA ASP A 260 24.22 8.15 0.04
C ASP A 260 24.49 7.74 1.50
N LEU A 261 23.47 7.25 2.24
CA LEU A 261 23.63 6.80 3.63
C LEU A 261 24.35 5.44 3.69
N ASP A 262 25.15 5.26 4.73
CA ASP A 262 25.59 3.94 5.17
C ASP A 262 24.51 3.29 6.08
N ILE A 263 24.74 2.06 6.53
CA ILE A 263 23.79 1.34 7.40
C ILE A 263 23.48 2.09 8.70
N TYR A 264 24.46 2.79 9.28
CA TYR A 264 24.26 3.58 10.49
C TYR A 264 23.40 4.82 10.20
N GLY A 265 23.61 5.43 9.04
CA GLY A 265 22.78 6.54 8.54
C GLY A 265 21.32 6.12 8.38
N HIS A 266 21.06 4.99 7.75
CA HIS A 266 19.70 4.44 7.59
C HIS A 266 19.05 4.11 8.94
N ILE A 267 19.77 3.45 9.85
CA ILE A 267 19.28 3.15 11.20
C ILE A 267 18.98 4.46 11.94
N ARG A 268 19.93 5.42 11.93
CA ARG A 268 19.77 6.71 12.60
C ARG A 268 18.55 7.47 12.05
N SER A 269 18.39 7.55 10.74
CA SER A 269 17.25 8.20 10.11
C SER A 269 15.94 7.58 10.61
N SER A 270 15.86 6.27 10.70
CA SER A 270 14.66 5.56 11.19
C SER A 270 14.33 5.90 12.65
N VAL A 271 15.33 5.91 13.58
CA VAL A 271 15.07 6.07 15.02
C VAL A 271 15.19 7.50 15.52
N VAL A 272 15.66 8.44 14.71
CA VAL A 272 15.80 9.86 15.09
C VAL A 272 14.92 10.72 14.22
N ASP A 273 15.16 10.75 12.89
CA ASP A 273 14.51 11.72 12.02
C ASP A 273 13.02 11.36 11.83
N TRP A 274 12.72 10.11 11.50
CA TRP A 274 11.34 9.63 11.38
C TRP A 274 10.61 9.57 12.72
N LYS A 275 11.36 9.28 13.83
CA LYS A 275 10.77 9.32 15.17
C LYS A 275 10.32 10.73 15.55
N ASN A 276 11.16 11.74 15.28
CA ASN A 276 10.81 13.15 15.55
C ASN A 276 9.61 13.56 14.70
N GLU A 277 9.56 13.17 13.42
CA GLU A 277 8.41 13.40 12.56
C GLU A 277 7.14 12.70 13.09
N ALA A 278 7.26 11.46 13.57
CA ALA A 278 6.15 10.74 14.19
C ALA A 278 5.60 11.47 15.41
N ASP A 279 6.48 11.98 16.28
CA ASP A 279 6.08 12.76 17.47
C ASP A 279 5.36 14.06 17.04
N ASP A 280 5.83 14.74 16.00
CA ASP A 280 5.19 15.93 15.43
C ASP A 280 3.81 15.63 14.84
N ILE A 281 3.66 14.55 14.06
CA ILE A 281 2.40 14.14 13.43
C ILE A 281 1.36 13.79 14.51
N ILE A 282 1.77 13.05 15.55
CA ILE A 282 0.89 12.67 16.67
C ILE A 282 0.47 13.93 17.46
N GLN A 283 1.40 14.86 17.67
CA GLN A 283 1.11 16.13 18.35
C GLN A 283 0.14 17.01 17.55
N ASP A 284 0.20 16.97 16.21
CA ASP A 284 -0.74 17.66 15.32
C ASP A 284 -2.15 17.03 15.31
N GLY A 285 -2.30 15.83 15.91
CA GLY A 285 -3.58 15.16 16.13
C GLY A 285 -4.01 14.21 15.02
N HIS A 286 -3.12 13.87 14.08
CA HIS A 286 -3.41 12.88 13.03
C HIS A 286 -3.37 11.44 13.57
N SER A 287 -4.45 10.69 13.35
CA SER A 287 -4.36 9.23 13.31
C SER A 287 -3.64 8.86 12.02
N THR A 288 -2.61 8.01 12.10
CA THR A 288 -1.73 7.79 10.95
C THR A 288 -1.37 6.32 10.78
N TYR A 289 -1.34 5.87 9.54
CA TYR A 289 -0.71 4.61 9.13
C TYR A 289 0.60 4.89 8.39
N VAL A 290 1.57 3.98 8.55
CA VAL A 290 2.64 3.81 7.57
C VAL A 290 2.15 2.75 6.60
N GLY A 291 1.46 3.17 5.53
CA GLY A 291 0.79 2.28 4.59
C GLY A 291 1.75 1.46 3.75
N GLU A 292 2.97 1.98 3.57
CA GLU A 292 4.02 1.22 2.89
C GLU A 292 5.40 1.47 3.50
N TRP A 293 6.16 0.38 3.69
CA TRP A 293 7.57 0.36 4.04
C TRP A 293 8.21 -0.99 3.70
N SER A 294 9.54 -1.04 3.56
CA SER A 294 10.27 -2.27 3.27
C SER A 294 11.67 -2.28 3.88
N LEU A 295 12.43 -3.34 3.61
CA LEU A 295 13.87 -3.40 3.88
C LEU A 295 14.72 -3.05 2.66
N GLY A 296 14.10 -2.60 1.56
CA GLY A 296 14.80 -2.16 0.37
C GLY A 296 15.67 -0.93 0.64
N LEU A 297 16.97 -1.07 0.40
CA LEU A 297 17.97 -0.02 0.58
C LEU A 297 18.65 0.38 -0.73
N HIS A 298 18.26 -0.25 -1.84
CA HIS A 298 18.74 0.06 -3.18
C HIS A 298 17.73 -0.40 -4.24
N LEU A 299 17.70 0.31 -5.36
CA LEU A 299 16.79 0.07 -6.48
C LEU A 299 17.49 -0.62 -7.65
N LYS A 300 18.06 -1.80 -7.43
CA LYS A 300 18.74 -2.53 -8.52
C LYS A 300 17.82 -2.94 -9.67
N PHE A 301 16.52 -2.99 -9.43
CA PHE A 301 15.49 -3.38 -10.39
C PHE A 301 14.76 -2.21 -11.06
N VAL A 302 14.90 -1.00 -10.53
CA VAL A 302 14.42 0.21 -11.19
C VAL A 302 15.62 0.83 -11.90
N SER A 303 15.73 0.64 -13.19
CA SER A 303 16.88 0.91 -14.05
C SER A 303 17.37 2.38 -14.10
N LEU A 304 16.97 3.24 -13.19
CA LEU A 304 17.15 4.68 -13.26
C LEU A 304 18.10 5.27 -12.21
N TRP A 305 18.57 4.51 -11.18
CA TRP A 305 19.26 5.14 -10.06
C TRP A 305 20.56 4.47 -9.69
N ALA A 306 21.50 5.31 -9.35
CA ALA A 306 22.89 5.02 -9.14
C ALA A 306 23.17 4.02 -8.01
N GLU A 307 24.27 3.30 -8.17
CA GLU A 307 24.95 2.56 -7.11
C GLU A 307 25.39 3.56 -6.03
N GLY A 308 24.88 3.40 -4.79
CA GLY A 308 25.33 4.20 -3.64
C GLY A 308 26.38 3.46 -2.82
N PRO A 309 27.11 4.16 -1.93
CA PRO A 309 28.17 3.57 -1.12
C PRO A 309 27.72 2.40 -0.26
N PHE A 310 26.46 2.35 0.15
CA PHE A 310 25.91 1.23 0.91
C PHE A 310 25.69 -0.02 0.06
N THR A 311 25.37 0.13 -1.22
CA THR A 311 25.21 -0.99 -2.15
C THR A 311 26.51 -1.78 -2.26
N ASP A 312 27.63 -1.09 -2.39
CA ASP A 312 28.96 -1.71 -2.43
C ASP A 312 29.31 -2.39 -1.10
N THR A 313 28.97 -1.75 0.02
CA THR A 313 29.17 -2.31 1.35
C THR A 313 28.34 -3.57 1.56
N LEU A 314 27.05 -3.56 1.18
CA LEU A 314 26.18 -4.75 1.24
C LEU A 314 26.67 -5.88 0.33
N GLN A 315 27.17 -5.56 -0.86
CA GLN A 315 27.74 -6.57 -1.76
C GLN A 315 28.99 -7.22 -1.19
N ALA A 316 29.82 -6.48 -0.46
CA ALA A 316 31.00 -6.97 0.20
C ALA A 316 30.72 -7.81 1.47
N MET A 317 29.52 -7.68 2.06
CA MET A 317 29.13 -8.43 3.24
C MET A 317 28.83 -9.90 2.91
N ASP A 318 29.24 -10.81 3.80
CA ASP A 318 28.77 -12.18 3.77
C ASP A 318 27.27 -12.30 4.19
N SER A 319 26.70 -13.48 4.08
CA SER A 319 25.27 -13.71 4.38
C SER A 319 24.90 -13.42 5.84
N PHE A 320 25.81 -13.67 6.76
CA PHE A 320 25.61 -13.41 8.19
C PHE A 320 25.64 -11.91 8.48
N GLN A 321 26.60 -11.19 7.93
CA GLN A 321 26.71 -9.73 8.06
C GLN A 321 25.48 -9.02 7.45
N LYS A 322 25.02 -9.47 6.27
CA LYS A 322 23.78 -8.96 5.65
C LYS A 322 22.56 -9.17 6.56
N SER A 323 22.46 -10.35 7.15
CA SER A 323 21.34 -10.64 8.06
C SER A 323 21.35 -9.74 9.29
N LEU A 324 22.51 -9.46 9.87
CA LEU A 324 22.62 -8.52 10.99
C LEU A 324 22.25 -7.09 10.59
N ALA A 325 22.70 -6.62 9.43
CA ALA A 325 22.37 -5.30 8.92
C ALA A 325 20.86 -5.13 8.70
N TYR A 326 20.23 -6.07 8.01
CA TYR A 326 18.78 -6.04 7.77
C TYR A 326 17.96 -6.14 9.06
N ARG A 327 18.36 -6.98 10.02
CA ARG A 327 17.70 -7.06 11.33
C ARG A 327 17.77 -5.75 12.10
N ALA A 328 18.95 -5.11 12.13
CA ALA A 328 19.13 -3.83 12.81
C ALA A 328 18.27 -2.74 12.16
N TYR A 329 18.25 -2.69 10.83
CA TYR A 329 17.45 -1.74 10.07
C TYR A 329 15.93 -1.98 10.25
N ALA A 330 15.47 -3.23 10.17
CA ALA A 330 14.09 -3.61 10.43
C ALA A 330 13.64 -3.20 11.84
N SER A 331 14.46 -3.51 12.84
CA SER A 331 14.18 -3.15 14.24
C SER A 331 14.08 -1.64 14.43
N ALA A 332 14.97 -0.87 13.82
CA ALA A 332 14.97 0.58 13.87
C ALA A 332 13.68 1.19 13.27
N GLN A 333 13.24 0.68 12.12
CA GLN A 333 11.97 1.09 11.49
C GLN A 333 10.78 0.75 12.39
N LEU A 334 10.68 -0.51 12.85
CA LEU A 334 9.58 -0.96 13.70
C LEU A 334 9.48 -0.16 15.01
N MET A 335 10.61 0.19 15.66
CA MET A 335 10.59 1.04 16.86
C MET A 335 9.88 2.37 16.63
N THR A 336 10.01 2.95 15.44
CA THR A 336 9.33 4.20 15.09
C THR A 336 7.89 3.94 14.63
N PHE A 337 7.66 2.96 13.76
CA PHE A 337 6.33 2.71 13.19
C PHE A 337 5.33 2.19 14.23
N GLU A 338 5.81 1.55 15.30
CA GLU A 338 4.97 1.20 16.46
C GLU A 338 4.42 2.43 17.21
N LYS A 339 4.83 3.66 16.91
CA LYS A 339 4.20 4.88 17.45
C LYS A 339 2.88 5.23 16.75
N TYR A 340 2.73 4.87 15.50
CA TYR A 340 1.54 5.13 14.70
C TYR A 340 0.38 4.17 15.02
N SER A 341 -0.79 4.44 14.47
CA SER A 341 -1.99 3.58 14.62
C SER A 341 -1.87 2.27 13.86
N GLY A 342 -0.95 2.18 12.90
CA GLY A 342 -0.66 0.97 12.17
C GLY A 342 0.47 1.12 11.17
N TRP A 343 0.94 -0.01 10.67
CA TRP A 343 1.93 -0.07 9.60
C TRP A 343 1.68 -1.28 8.69
N PHE A 344 2.08 -1.19 7.42
CA PHE A 344 1.92 -2.22 6.40
C PHE A 344 3.21 -2.39 5.60
N PHE A 345 3.80 -3.59 5.65
CA PHE A 345 5.03 -3.89 4.90
C PHE A 345 4.72 -4.03 3.39
N TRP A 346 5.51 -3.42 2.54
CA TRP A 346 5.43 -3.57 1.10
C TRP A 346 6.53 -4.50 0.59
N SER A 347 6.20 -5.70 0.17
CA SER A 347 4.89 -6.32 0.08
C SER A 347 4.96 -7.75 0.63
N TYR A 348 3.83 -8.45 0.70
CA TYR A 348 3.81 -9.81 1.26
C TYR A 348 4.67 -10.79 0.45
N LYS A 349 4.56 -10.77 -0.89
CA LYS A 349 5.33 -11.64 -1.80
C LYS A 349 5.91 -10.86 -2.98
N THR A 350 7.15 -11.20 -3.35
CA THR A 350 7.79 -10.87 -4.62
C THR A 350 8.54 -12.09 -5.14
N GLU A 351 8.79 -12.17 -6.44
CA GLU A 351 9.51 -13.32 -7.02
C GLU A 351 11.02 -13.24 -6.82
N THR A 352 11.62 -12.04 -6.84
CA THR A 352 13.07 -11.88 -6.99
C THR A 352 13.75 -10.95 -5.98
N THR A 353 13.00 -10.19 -5.20
CA THR A 353 13.52 -9.14 -4.31
C THR A 353 13.21 -9.46 -2.84
N PRO A 354 14.05 -10.25 -2.15
CA PRO A 354 13.75 -10.73 -0.80
C PRO A 354 13.56 -9.63 0.23
N GLU A 355 14.26 -8.48 0.11
CA GLU A 355 14.14 -7.32 1.00
C GLU A 355 12.79 -6.57 0.85
N TRP A 356 12.05 -6.85 -0.21
CA TRP A 356 10.69 -6.36 -0.47
C TRP A 356 9.63 -7.45 -0.27
N CYS A 357 10.04 -8.66 0.10
CA CYS A 357 9.16 -9.80 0.32
C CYS A 357 9.05 -10.09 1.83
N PHE A 358 7.92 -9.73 2.45
CA PHE A 358 7.71 -9.92 3.89
C PHE A 358 7.97 -11.37 4.33
N ARG A 359 7.42 -12.34 3.56
CA ARG A 359 7.58 -13.75 3.86
C ARG A 359 9.06 -14.18 3.87
N GLU A 360 9.85 -13.72 2.88
CA GLU A 360 11.27 -13.97 2.84
C GLU A 360 12.04 -13.26 3.96
N CYS A 361 11.67 -12.01 4.31
CA CYS A 361 12.28 -11.29 5.42
C CYS A 361 12.08 -12.03 6.75
N VAL A 362 10.89 -12.58 7.00
CA VAL A 362 10.61 -13.41 8.18
C VAL A 362 11.39 -14.73 8.12
N ASN A 363 11.35 -15.45 6.99
CA ASN A 363 12.04 -16.72 6.82
C ASN A 363 13.56 -16.60 7.00
N ARG A 364 14.16 -15.47 6.60
CA ARG A 364 15.59 -15.18 6.76
C ARG A 364 15.94 -14.63 8.14
N GLY A 365 14.96 -14.43 9.00
CA GLY A 365 15.13 -13.83 10.34
C GLY A 365 15.56 -12.37 10.30
N TRP A 366 15.25 -11.64 9.21
CA TRP A 366 15.45 -10.19 9.12
C TRP A 366 14.34 -9.44 9.84
N LEU A 367 13.13 -9.98 9.81
CA LEU A 367 11.98 -9.55 10.59
C LEU A 367 11.67 -10.57 11.69
N PRO A 368 10.95 -10.17 12.76
CA PRO A 368 10.44 -11.10 13.77
C PRO A 368 9.57 -12.21 13.15
N ASP A 369 9.58 -13.37 13.77
CA ASP A 369 8.72 -14.51 13.41
C ASP A 369 7.33 -14.45 14.08
N ASN A 370 7.15 -13.52 15.03
CA ASN A 370 5.89 -13.30 15.73
C ASN A 370 5.71 -11.82 16.09
N PHE A 371 4.69 -11.21 15.51
CA PHE A 371 4.30 -9.81 15.72
C PHE A 371 3.17 -9.65 16.74
N ALA A 372 2.63 -10.74 17.30
CA ALA A 372 1.60 -10.68 18.33
C ALA A 372 2.13 -10.23 19.71
N ASN A 373 3.46 -10.32 19.93
CA ASN A 373 4.08 -9.88 21.18
C ASN A 373 4.05 -8.35 21.32
N GLU A 374 3.47 -7.86 22.41
CA GLU A 374 3.39 -6.43 22.75
C GLU A 374 4.77 -5.76 22.98
N ALA A 375 5.84 -6.55 23.06
CA ALA A 375 7.20 -6.09 23.38
C ALA A 375 7.91 -5.31 22.24
N LEU A 376 7.32 -5.19 21.06
CA LEU A 376 7.94 -4.49 19.93
C LEU A 376 8.00 -2.96 20.11
N GLY A 377 7.36 -2.39 21.11
CA GLY A 377 7.29 -0.95 21.35
C GLY A 377 7.30 -0.52 22.82
N GLN A 378 7.54 -1.42 23.78
CA GLN A 378 7.65 -1.01 25.18
C GLN A 378 9.07 -0.51 25.46
N ASP A 379 9.23 0.81 25.56
CA ASP A 379 10.30 1.41 26.33
C ASP A 379 10.18 0.87 27.77
N ASN A 380 11.04 -0.05 28.16
CA ASN A 380 11.26 -0.33 29.57
C ASN A 380 11.88 0.94 30.19
N ASN A 381 11.04 1.77 30.82
CA ASN A 381 11.45 2.83 31.71
C ASN A 381 12.27 2.28 32.89
#